data_73942ca4710fe8eda8b96626804f4b4b
#
_entry.id   73942ca4710fe8eda8b96626804f4b4b
#
_cell.length_a   1.000
_cell.length_b   1.000
_cell.length_c   1.000
_cell.angle_alpha   90.00
_cell.angle_beta   90.00
_cell.angle_gamma   90.00
#
_symmetry.space_group_name_H-M   'P 1'
#
loop_
_entity.id
_entity.type
_entity.pdbx_description
1 polymer ?
#
loop_
_entity_poly.entity_id
_entity_poly.type
_entity_poly.pdbx_seq_one_letter_code
_entity_poly.pdbx_strand_id
1 'polypeptide(L)'
;MKGYAMAALWALALVILSGCVTSTVDEMVFAGPQHALGEASVVILGRRHGSDYETEPDFIECVSDHIRSGDKSLVVLTEAQFQDELYPWFEPRTAPMRPGDITRLLEVDPVRERMEALQTEYMVWIDGSTTRTEGSGSMTCGIGPGAAGCFGFGTWGNDSAYEAVIWDFTDQEEVGRMNTTASGQSYMPAVVIPIPIIAPVQGTACEGLGQQLLQFFSSEY
;
A
#
# COMPACT_ATOMS: atom_id res chain seq x y z
N MET A 1 -45.14 -16.96 6.94
CA MET A 1 -44.91 -15.51 7.00
C MET A 1 -43.86 -15.08 8.04
N LYS A 2 -43.72 -15.78 9.20
CA LYS A 2 -42.68 -15.42 10.21
C LYS A 2 -41.21 -15.64 9.76
N GLY A 3 -40.93 -16.62 8.90
CA GLY A 3 -39.57 -16.91 8.44
C GLY A 3 -38.99 -15.84 7.52
N TYR A 4 -39.79 -15.24 6.65
CA TYR A 4 -39.30 -14.19 5.73
C TYR A 4 -39.01 -12.86 6.45
N ALA A 5 -39.73 -12.56 7.53
CA ALA A 5 -39.47 -11.37 8.33
C ALA A 5 -38.11 -11.44 9.08
N MET A 6 -37.78 -12.62 9.60
CA MET A 6 -36.44 -12.84 10.23
C MET A 6 -35.33 -12.80 9.20
N ALA A 7 -35.48 -13.42 8.03
CA ALA A 7 -34.46 -13.38 6.98
C ALA A 7 -34.25 -11.95 6.46
N ALA A 8 -35.32 -11.15 6.32
CA ALA A 8 -35.24 -9.74 5.91
C ALA A 8 -34.53 -8.88 6.98
N LEU A 9 -34.77 -9.13 8.27
CA LEU A 9 -34.09 -8.45 9.38
C LEU A 9 -32.59 -8.78 9.41
N TRP A 10 -32.22 -10.03 9.16
CA TRP A 10 -30.81 -10.44 9.06
C TRP A 10 -30.12 -9.84 7.83
N ALA A 11 -30.79 -9.80 6.68
CA ALA A 11 -30.25 -9.17 5.47
C ALA A 11 -30.08 -7.65 5.65
N LEU A 12 -31.02 -6.98 6.32
CA LEU A 12 -30.93 -5.54 6.62
C LEU A 12 -29.80 -5.24 7.62
N ALA A 13 -29.61 -6.09 8.63
CA ALA A 13 -28.51 -5.96 9.60
C ALA A 13 -27.14 -6.11 8.93
N LEU A 14 -26.99 -7.00 7.95
CA LEU A 14 -25.75 -7.18 7.17
C LEU A 14 -25.40 -5.97 6.30
N VAL A 15 -26.37 -5.26 5.76
CA VAL A 15 -26.15 -4.06 4.92
C VAL A 15 -25.73 -2.84 5.76
N ILE A 16 -26.15 -2.78 7.03
CA ILE A 16 -25.80 -1.65 7.93
C ILE A 16 -24.38 -1.78 8.48
N LEU A 17 -23.78 -2.96 8.43
CA LEU A 17 -22.43 -3.24 8.95
C LEU A 17 -21.29 -2.99 7.93
N SER A 18 -21.60 -2.55 6.71
CA SER A 18 -20.57 -2.10 5.78
C SER A 18 -19.99 -0.78 6.29
N GLY A 19 -18.82 -0.84 6.92
CA GLY A 19 -18.07 0.34 7.35
C GLY A 19 -17.79 1.22 6.12
N CYS A 20 -18.13 2.50 6.19
CA CYS A 20 -17.75 3.45 5.13
C CYS A 20 -16.26 3.74 5.24
N VAL A 21 -15.50 3.40 4.20
CA VAL A 21 -14.14 3.89 3.98
C VAL A 21 -14.22 5.02 2.98
N THR A 22 -13.64 6.16 3.31
CA THR A 22 -13.45 7.28 2.40
C THR A 22 -12.01 7.29 1.94
N SER A 23 -11.77 7.42 0.65
CA SER A 23 -10.42 7.59 0.09
C SER A 23 -10.35 8.82 -0.78
N THR A 24 -9.20 9.47 -0.79
CA THR A 24 -8.87 10.57 -1.68
C THR A 24 -7.53 10.26 -2.31
N VAL A 25 -7.40 10.53 -3.59
CA VAL A 25 -6.14 10.35 -4.32
C VAL A 25 -5.87 11.63 -5.10
N ASP A 26 -4.69 12.20 -4.87
CA ASP A 26 -4.21 13.39 -5.56
C ASP A 26 -2.99 13.01 -6.40
N GLU A 27 -2.93 13.50 -7.63
CA GLU A 27 -1.87 13.23 -8.59
C GLU A 27 -1.22 14.53 -9.06
N MET A 28 0.10 14.50 -9.17
CA MET A 28 0.89 15.58 -9.75
C MET A 28 1.92 14.96 -10.71
N VAL A 29 1.69 15.10 -12.01
CA VAL A 29 2.57 14.60 -13.06
C VAL A 29 3.37 15.77 -13.60
N PHE A 30 4.72 15.67 -13.58
CA PHE A 30 5.63 16.68 -14.08
C PHE A 30 6.03 16.40 -15.54
N ALA A 31 6.26 15.12 -15.84
CA ALA A 31 6.49 14.62 -17.19
C ALA A 31 5.84 13.24 -17.29
N GLY A 32 5.15 12.96 -18.38
CA GLY A 32 4.66 11.61 -18.65
C GLY A 32 5.82 10.65 -18.95
N PRO A 33 5.58 9.32 -18.98
CA PRO A 33 6.60 8.37 -19.39
C PRO A 33 7.07 8.74 -20.80
N GLN A 34 8.38 9.04 -20.92
CA GLN A 34 8.99 9.56 -22.15
C GLN A 34 9.10 8.47 -23.24
N HIS A 35 8.98 7.22 -22.85
CA HIS A 35 9.15 6.07 -23.72
C HIS A 35 8.01 5.06 -23.50
N ALA A 36 7.57 4.42 -24.58
CA ALA A 36 6.66 3.29 -24.44
C ALA A 36 7.38 2.17 -23.67
N LEU A 37 6.83 1.78 -22.53
CA LEU A 37 7.41 0.80 -21.59
C LEU A 37 7.43 -0.66 -22.13
N GLY A 38 7.66 -0.87 -23.44
CA GLY A 38 7.50 -2.16 -24.09
C GLY A 38 8.37 -3.31 -23.56
N GLU A 39 9.57 -3.02 -23.06
CA GLU A 39 10.49 -4.00 -22.45
C GLU A 39 11.13 -3.48 -21.16
N ALA A 40 10.85 -2.24 -20.76
CA ALA A 40 11.37 -1.63 -19.58
C ALA A 40 10.76 -2.19 -18.30
N SER A 41 11.54 -2.28 -17.25
CA SER A 41 11.06 -2.69 -15.95
C SER A 41 10.84 -1.51 -15.01
N VAL A 42 9.87 -1.68 -14.12
CA VAL A 42 9.55 -0.77 -13.02
C VAL A 42 9.86 -1.46 -11.71
N VAL A 43 10.57 -0.81 -10.81
CA VAL A 43 10.75 -1.29 -9.45
C VAL A 43 9.92 -0.48 -8.47
N ILE A 44 9.27 -1.16 -7.53
CA ILE A 44 8.49 -0.53 -6.47
C ILE A 44 9.19 -0.78 -5.15
N LEU A 45 9.55 0.30 -4.47
CA LEU A 45 10.33 0.29 -3.25
C LEU A 45 9.58 1.01 -2.13
N GLY A 46 9.63 0.44 -0.93
CA GLY A 46 9.15 1.08 0.28
C GLY A 46 10.27 1.85 0.98
N ARG A 47 9.90 2.93 1.66
CA ARG A 47 10.84 3.65 2.52
C ARG A 47 11.26 2.79 3.71
N ARG A 48 12.54 2.84 4.02
CA ARG A 48 13.16 2.17 5.16
C ARG A 48 13.80 3.17 6.10
N HIS A 49 13.80 2.84 7.37
CA HIS A 49 14.57 3.56 8.38
C HIS A 49 15.52 2.59 9.10
N GLY A 50 16.82 2.71 8.80
CA GLY A 50 17.80 1.78 9.35
C GLY A 50 17.58 0.34 8.84
N SER A 51 17.19 -0.56 9.76
CA SER A 51 16.89 -1.96 9.45
C SER A 51 15.40 -2.27 9.32
N ASP A 52 14.54 -1.29 9.64
CA ASP A 52 13.09 -1.46 9.67
C ASP A 52 12.42 -0.74 8.50
N TYR A 53 11.25 -1.23 8.12
CA TYR A 53 10.40 -0.54 7.14
C TYR A 53 9.57 0.53 7.85
N GLU A 54 9.54 1.73 7.27
CA GLU A 54 8.53 2.75 7.63
C GLU A 54 7.25 2.54 6.83
N THR A 55 7.37 2.07 5.58
CA THR A 55 6.23 1.67 4.74
C THR A 55 6.01 0.16 4.88
N GLU A 56 4.78 -0.24 5.12
CA GLU A 56 4.44 -1.65 5.34
C GLU A 56 4.73 -2.50 4.08
N PRO A 57 5.47 -3.61 4.20
CA PRO A 57 5.78 -4.48 3.06
C PRO A 57 4.54 -5.00 2.33
N ASP A 58 3.47 -5.31 3.08
CA ASP A 58 2.20 -5.78 2.52
C ASP A 58 1.56 -4.73 1.59
N PHE A 59 1.77 -3.43 1.88
CA PHE A 59 1.29 -2.35 1.02
C PHE A 59 2.06 -2.31 -0.29
N ILE A 60 3.40 -2.44 -0.22
CA ILE A 60 4.27 -2.47 -1.41
C ILE A 60 3.92 -3.66 -2.31
N GLU A 61 3.71 -4.84 -1.70
CA GLU A 61 3.30 -6.03 -2.44
C GLU A 61 1.93 -5.83 -3.11
N CYS A 62 0.96 -5.28 -2.38
CA CYS A 62 -0.37 -4.98 -2.91
C CYS A 62 -0.31 -4.05 -4.13
N VAL A 63 0.44 -2.95 -4.07
CA VAL A 63 0.59 -2.01 -5.19
C VAL A 63 1.28 -2.71 -6.37
N SER A 64 2.35 -3.47 -6.11
CA SER A 64 3.07 -4.23 -7.13
C SER A 64 2.17 -5.24 -7.85
N ASP A 65 1.33 -5.95 -7.10
CA ASP A 65 0.39 -6.93 -7.65
C ASP A 65 -0.72 -6.26 -8.45
N HIS A 66 -1.18 -5.09 -8.00
CA HIS A 66 -2.20 -4.32 -8.72
C HIS A 66 -1.69 -3.90 -10.11
N ILE A 67 -0.49 -3.36 -10.19
CA ILE A 67 0.13 -2.95 -11.46
C ILE A 67 0.36 -4.17 -12.35
N ARG A 68 0.95 -5.24 -11.82
CA ARG A 68 1.27 -6.47 -12.54
C ARG A 68 0.02 -7.18 -13.09
N SER A 69 -1.11 -7.08 -12.38
CA SER A 69 -2.38 -7.67 -12.81
C SER A 69 -3.12 -6.79 -13.82
N GLY A 70 -2.95 -5.48 -13.74
CA GLY A 70 -3.60 -4.50 -14.61
C GLY A 70 -2.97 -4.43 -16.01
N ASP A 71 -1.65 -4.47 -16.10
CA ASP A 71 -0.92 -4.52 -17.37
C ASP A 71 0.16 -5.62 -17.34
N LYS A 72 -0.05 -6.66 -18.13
CA LYS A 72 0.87 -7.80 -18.24
C LYS A 72 2.09 -7.53 -19.10
N SER A 73 2.13 -6.43 -19.82
CA SER A 73 3.30 -6.01 -20.61
C SER A 73 4.33 -5.32 -19.73
N LEU A 74 3.91 -4.74 -18.59
CA LEU A 74 4.80 -4.12 -17.61
C LEU A 74 5.58 -5.18 -16.81
N VAL A 75 6.89 -5.09 -16.86
CA VAL A 75 7.78 -5.90 -16.02
C VAL A 75 7.95 -5.19 -14.68
N VAL A 76 7.29 -5.68 -13.64
CA VAL A 76 7.42 -5.13 -12.28
C VAL A 76 8.38 -5.98 -11.48
N LEU A 77 9.55 -5.43 -11.14
CA LEU A 77 10.51 -6.04 -10.25
C LEU A 77 10.04 -5.95 -8.80
N THR A 78 10.17 -7.03 -8.07
CA THR A 78 9.95 -6.99 -6.62
C THR A 78 11.11 -6.28 -5.94
N GLU A 79 10.83 -5.69 -4.77
CA GLU A 79 11.89 -5.06 -3.96
C GLU A 79 13.02 -6.04 -3.64
N ALA A 80 12.69 -7.29 -3.29
CA ALA A 80 13.68 -8.33 -2.99
C ALA A 80 14.57 -8.65 -4.21
N GLN A 81 13.98 -8.81 -5.40
CA GLN A 81 14.76 -9.05 -6.62
C GLN A 81 15.73 -7.89 -6.91
N PHE A 82 15.23 -6.67 -6.80
CA PHE A 82 16.04 -5.48 -7.03
C PHE A 82 17.22 -5.37 -6.03
N GLN A 83 16.96 -5.66 -4.76
CA GLN A 83 18.00 -5.65 -3.72
C GLN A 83 19.05 -6.74 -3.93
N ASP A 84 18.63 -7.96 -4.26
CA ASP A 84 19.53 -9.07 -4.53
C ASP A 84 20.47 -8.76 -5.70
N GLU A 85 19.94 -8.18 -6.78
CA GLU A 85 20.73 -7.82 -7.96
C GLU A 85 21.70 -6.66 -7.70
N LEU A 86 21.35 -5.73 -6.82
CA LEU A 86 22.18 -4.59 -6.46
C LEU A 86 22.99 -4.81 -5.18
N TYR A 87 23.09 -6.04 -4.68
CA TYR A 87 23.96 -6.34 -3.53
C TYR A 87 25.43 -6.02 -3.85
N PRO A 88 26.21 -5.39 -2.94
CA PRO A 88 25.85 -4.95 -1.58
C PRO A 88 25.40 -3.48 -1.46
N TRP A 89 25.10 -2.79 -2.56
CA TRP A 89 24.85 -1.34 -2.55
C TRP A 89 23.43 -0.98 -2.10
N PHE A 90 22.49 -1.96 -2.13
CA PHE A 90 21.08 -1.74 -1.77
C PHE A 90 20.67 -2.48 -0.49
N GLU A 91 21.61 -2.71 0.41
CA GLU A 91 21.34 -3.27 1.73
C GLU A 91 20.74 -2.20 2.67
N PRO A 92 20.06 -2.58 3.76
CA PRO A 92 19.42 -1.63 4.69
C PRO A 92 20.33 -0.51 5.21
N ARG A 93 21.66 -0.73 5.23
CA ARG A 93 22.65 0.27 5.68
C ARG A 93 23.22 1.12 4.56
N THR A 94 23.10 0.69 3.33
CA THR A 94 23.72 1.30 2.16
C THR A 94 22.71 1.82 1.15
N ALA A 95 21.47 1.35 1.24
CA ALA A 95 20.38 1.80 0.38
C ALA A 95 20.14 3.31 0.53
N PRO A 96 19.81 4.00 -0.57
CA PRO A 96 19.42 5.39 -0.52
C PRO A 96 18.23 5.60 0.44
N MET A 97 18.25 6.72 1.14
CA MET A 97 17.14 7.12 2.03
C MET A 97 16.11 8.01 1.31
N ARG A 98 16.45 8.49 0.13
CA ARG A 98 15.60 9.36 -0.70
C ARG A 98 15.78 9.01 -2.18
N PRO A 99 14.74 9.19 -3.01
CA PRO A 99 14.84 8.93 -4.45
C PRO A 99 16.05 9.61 -5.11
N GLY A 100 16.28 10.90 -4.85
CA GLY A 100 17.39 11.64 -5.42
C GLY A 100 18.79 11.19 -4.99
N ASP A 101 18.92 10.41 -3.92
CA ASP A 101 20.23 9.87 -3.51
C ASP A 101 20.67 8.69 -4.39
N ILE A 102 19.75 8.14 -5.19
CA ILE A 102 20.05 7.03 -6.11
C ILE A 102 21.00 7.46 -7.22
N THR A 103 20.99 8.74 -7.62
CA THR A 103 21.90 9.31 -8.60
C THR A 103 23.37 9.05 -8.25
N ARG A 104 23.72 9.14 -6.94
CA ARG A 104 25.08 8.84 -6.49
C ARG A 104 25.45 7.36 -6.62
N LEU A 105 24.46 6.46 -6.49
CA LEU A 105 24.71 5.04 -6.72
C LEU A 105 24.96 4.75 -8.20
N LEU A 106 24.29 5.45 -9.10
CA LEU A 106 24.47 5.30 -10.54
C LEU A 106 25.84 5.81 -11.03
N GLU A 107 26.56 6.62 -10.24
CA GLU A 107 27.96 6.99 -10.50
C GLU A 107 28.92 5.81 -10.31
N VAL A 108 28.50 4.75 -9.62
CA VAL A 108 29.28 3.54 -9.37
C VAL A 108 29.11 2.60 -10.57
N ASP A 109 30.17 2.41 -11.38
CA ASP A 109 30.13 1.61 -12.61
C ASP A 109 29.44 0.24 -12.46
N PRO A 110 29.75 -0.61 -11.45
CA PRO A 110 29.09 -1.89 -11.27
C PRO A 110 27.57 -1.77 -10.98
N VAL A 111 27.12 -0.69 -10.36
CA VAL A 111 25.68 -0.44 -10.11
C VAL A 111 24.99 -0.09 -11.41
N ARG A 112 25.59 0.84 -12.19
CA ARG A 112 25.05 1.23 -13.48
C ARG A 112 24.94 0.05 -14.43
N GLU A 113 25.97 -0.78 -14.56
CA GLU A 113 25.95 -1.98 -15.41
C GLU A 113 24.84 -2.96 -15.02
N ARG A 114 24.58 -3.14 -13.72
CA ARG A 114 23.49 -4.00 -13.25
C ARG A 114 22.11 -3.38 -13.51
N MET A 115 21.95 -2.07 -13.30
CA MET A 115 20.71 -1.37 -13.62
C MET A 115 20.38 -1.46 -15.11
N GLU A 116 21.37 -1.30 -15.97
CA GLU A 116 21.24 -1.48 -17.43
C GLU A 116 20.84 -2.94 -17.77
N ALA A 117 21.43 -3.92 -17.10
CA ALA A 117 21.10 -5.34 -17.31
C ALA A 117 19.67 -5.70 -16.86
N LEU A 118 19.16 -5.04 -15.82
CA LEU A 118 17.79 -5.18 -15.34
C LEU A 118 16.77 -4.45 -16.24
N GLN A 119 17.24 -3.61 -17.14
CA GLN A 119 16.39 -2.74 -17.98
C GLN A 119 15.41 -1.90 -17.13
N THR A 120 15.84 -1.51 -15.92
CA THR A 120 14.99 -0.73 -15.02
C THR A 120 14.99 0.72 -15.44
N GLU A 121 13.85 1.20 -15.88
CA GLU A 121 13.65 2.56 -16.37
C GLU A 121 13.04 3.46 -15.30
N TYR A 122 12.11 2.94 -14.53
CA TYR A 122 11.43 3.70 -13.49
C TYR A 122 11.53 3.05 -12.11
N MET A 123 11.60 3.92 -11.10
CA MET A 123 11.47 3.55 -9.71
C MET A 123 10.27 4.28 -9.10
N VAL A 124 9.39 3.53 -8.46
CA VAL A 124 8.32 4.07 -7.63
C VAL A 124 8.75 3.94 -6.17
N TRP A 125 9.01 5.07 -5.54
CA TRP A 125 9.39 5.13 -4.14
C TRP A 125 8.18 5.49 -3.29
N ILE A 126 7.74 4.57 -2.43
CA ILE A 126 6.55 4.75 -1.61
C ILE A 126 6.94 5.02 -0.16
N ASP A 127 6.41 6.11 0.39
CA ASP A 127 6.54 6.51 1.79
C ASP A 127 5.16 6.67 2.42
N GLY A 128 5.00 6.23 3.63
CA GLY A 128 3.75 6.33 4.35
C GLY A 128 3.44 5.12 5.20
N SER A 129 2.32 5.19 5.91
CA SER A 129 1.90 4.10 6.79
C SER A 129 0.40 4.15 7.10
N THR A 130 -0.09 3.06 7.66
CA THR A 130 -1.43 2.99 8.25
C THR A 130 -1.34 3.14 9.76
N THR A 131 -2.03 4.13 10.30
CA THR A 131 -2.07 4.41 11.73
C THR A 131 -3.45 4.14 12.32
N ARG A 132 -3.45 3.66 13.56
CA ARG A 132 -4.67 3.53 14.35
C ARG A 132 -4.90 4.80 15.14
N THR A 133 -6.08 5.38 15.02
CA THR A 133 -6.49 6.54 15.82
C THR A 133 -7.18 6.11 17.12
N GLU A 134 -7.35 7.07 18.02
CA GLU A 134 -7.99 6.80 19.31
C GLU A 134 -9.34 6.14 19.16
N GLY A 135 -9.59 5.17 20.02
CA GLY A 135 -10.83 4.42 20.08
C GLY A 135 -11.65 4.77 21.32
N SER A 136 -12.90 4.40 21.29
CA SER A 136 -13.82 4.50 22.41
C SER A 136 -14.59 3.21 22.60
N GLY A 137 -15.16 3.03 23.77
CA GLY A 137 -15.98 1.86 24.07
C GLY A 137 -15.69 1.26 25.44
N SER A 138 -16.45 0.25 25.78
CA SER A 138 -16.29 -0.50 27.01
C SER A 138 -16.60 -1.96 26.76
N MET A 139 -15.74 -2.82 27.29
CA MET A 139 -15.92 -4.29 27.20
C MET A 139 -15.66 -4.91 28.56
N THR A 140 -16.55 -5.75 28.99
CA THR A 140 -16.42 -6.53 30.22
C THR A 140 -16.45 -8.00 29.90
N CYS A 141 -15.45 -8.73 30.39
CA CYS A 141 -15.36 -10.19 30.25
C CYS A 141 -15.46 -10.84 31.61
N GLY A 142 -16.17 -11.94 31.70
CA GLY A 142 -16.33 -12.71 32.93
C GLY A 142 -16.24 -14.21 32.69
N ILE A 143 -15.83 -14.93 33.74
CA ILE A 143 -15.81 -16.39 33.79
C ILE A 143 -16.71 -16.79 34.93
N GLY A 144 -17.69 -17.64 34.63
CA GLY A 144 -18.61 -18.22 35.61
C GLY A 144 -18.61 -19.76 35.57
N PRO A 145 -19.32 -20.45 36.49
CA PRO A 145 -19.44 -21.90 36.47
C PRO A 145 -20.13 -22.36 35.17
N GLY A 146 -19.34 -22.87 34.22
CA GLY A 146 -19.83 -23.45 32.97
C GLY A 146 -19.84 -22.51 31.76
N ALA A 147 -19.48 -21.22 31.88
CA ALA A 147 -19.38 -20.31 30.75
C ALA A 147 -18.36 -19.18 30.97
N ALA A 148 -17.69 -18.78 29.89
CA ALA A 148 -16.89 -17.54 29.83
C ALA A 148 -17.40 -16.73 28.68
N GLY A 149 -17.44 -15.39 28.81
CA GLY A 149 -17.88 -14.53 27.74
C GLY A 149 -17.57 -13.06 27.98
N CYS A 150 -17.57 -12.30 26.90
CA CYS A 150 -17.42 -10.86 26.91
C CYS A 150 -18.72 -10.21 26.43
N PHE A 151 -19.02 -9.03 27.01
CA PHE A 151 -20.12 -8.21 26.56
C PHE A 151 -19.67 -6.76 26.49
N GLY A 152 -19.92 -6.10 25.36
CA GLY A 152 -19.54 -4.72 25.16
C GLY A 152 -19.37 -4.34 23.71
N PHE A 153 -18.84 -3.15 23.52
CA PHE A 153 -18.58 -2.58 22.19
C PHE A 153 -17.34 -1.70 22.25
N GLY A 154 -16.48 -1.83 21.23
CA GLY A 154 -15.34 -0.96 21.02
C GLY A 154 -15.33 -0.42 19.60
N THR A 155 -14.77 0.76 19.41
CA THR A 155 -14.59 1.38 18.10
C THR A 155 -13.27 2.13 18.07
N TRP A 156 -12.61 2.16 16.90
CA TRP A 156 -11.40 2.94 16.64
C TRP A 156 -11.32 3.31 15.17
N GLY A 157 -10.69 4.45 14.88
CA GLY A 157 -10.38 4.84 13.51
C GLY A 157 -9.08 4.18 13.01
N ASN A 158 -8.97 4.05 11.70
CA ASN A 158 -7.73 3.74 11.01
C ASN A 158 -7.58 4.75 9.86
N ASP A 159 -6.38 5.31 9.73
CA ASP A 159 -6.04 6.26 8.69
C ASP A 159 -4.78 5.75 7.98
N SER A 160 -4.86 5.62 6.66
CA SER A 160 -3.75 5.31 5.78
C SER A 160 -3.37 6.54 4.99
N ALA A 161 -2.08 6.85 4.91
CA ALA A 161 -1.57 7.94 4.10
C ALA A 161 -0.24 7.52 3.47
N TYR A 162 -0.18 7.53 2.13
CA TYR A 162 0.99 7.15 1.38
C TYR A 162 1.27 8.15 0.26
N GLU A 163 2.55 8.40 0.03
CA GLU A 163 3.08 9.18 -1.09
C GLU A 163 3.94 8.26 -1.95
N ALA A 164 3.75 8.30 -3.25
CA ALA A 164 4.60 7.65 -4.23
C ALA A 164 5.30 8.71 -5.08
N VAL A 165 6.62 8.62 -5.18
CA VAL A 165 7.46 9.42 -6.07
C VAL A 165 7.92 8.52 -7.21
N ILE A 166 7.68 8.96 -8.45
CA ILE A 166 8.13 8.26 -9.66
C ILE A 166 9.40 8.91 -10.14
N TRP A 167 10.47 8.14 -10.17
CA TRP A 167 11.81 8.54 -10.59
C TRP A 167 12.18 7.86 -11.90
N ASP A 168 12.61 8.65 -12.87
CA ASP A 168 13.17 8.17 -14.13
C ASP A 168 14.68 8.00 -13.98
N PHE A 169 15.20 6.79 -14.28
CA PHE A 169 16.63 6.50 -14.20
C PHE A 169 17.41 7.03 -15.39
N THR A 170 16.76 7.21 -16.54
CA THR A 170 17.40 7.73 -17.76
C THR A 170 17.69 9.21 -17.63
N ASP A 171 16.68 9.98 -17.25
CA ASP A 171 16.78 11.42 -17.09
C ASP A 171 17.26 11.83 -15.68
N GLN A 172 17.27 10.88 -14.75
CA GLN A 172 17.67 11.04 -13.34
C GLN A 172 16.87 12.14 -12.64
N GLU A 173 15.58 12.20 -12.88
CA GLU A 173 14.67 13.19 -12.30
C GLU A 173 13.33 12.57 -11.82
N GLU A 174 12.64 13.33 -10.98
CA GLU A 174 11.29 13.02 -10.56
C GLU A 174 10.32 13.40 -11.68
N VAL A 175 9.58 12.43 -12.21
CA VAL A 175 8.61 12.61 -13.29
C VAL A 175 7.17 12.65 -12.81
N GLY A 176 6.89 12.17 -11.59
CA GLY A 176 5.55 12.20 -11.04
C GLY A 176 5.52 11.99 -9.54
N ARG A 177 4.43 12.43 -8.94
CA ARG A 177 4.14 12.27 -7.50
C ARG A 177 2.66 12.02 -7.31
N MET A 178 2.33 11.02 -6.50
CA MET A 178 0.96 10.64 -6.19
C MET A 178 0.79 10.51 -4.69
N ASN A 179 -0.33 10.98 -4.18
CA ASN A 179 -0.69 10.86 -2.77
C ASN A 179 -2.03 10.14 -2.65
N THR A 180 -2.11 9.18 -1.76
CA THR A 180 -3.35 8.50 -1.45
C THR A 180 -3.60 8.54 0.06
N THR A 181 -4.84 8.83 0.43
CA THR A 181 -5.31 8.77 1.82
C THR A 181 -6.58 7.96 1.89
N ALA A 182 -6.73 7.16 2.93
CA ALA A 182 -7.97 6.45 3.22
C ALA A 182 -8.24 6.45 4.72
N SER A 183 -9.47 6.76 5.11
CA SER A 183 -9.91 6.80 6.49
C SER A 183 -11.12 5.91 6.69
N GLY A 184 -11.18 5.17 7.78
CA GLY A 184 -12.28 4.28 8.07
C GLY A 184 -12.43 3.96 9.55
N GLN A 185 -13.64 3.57 9.93
CA GLN A 185 -13.99 3.23 11.30
C GLN A 185 -14.07 1.73 11.48
N SER A 186 -13.35 1.21 12.44
CA SER A 186 -13.35 -0.20 12.85
C SER A 186 -14.17 -0.40 14.12
N TYR A 187 -14.75 -1.57 14.27
CA TYR A 187 -15.66 -1.92 15.35
C TYR A 187 -15.31 -3.27 15.98
N MET A 188 -15.59 -3.42 17.25
CA MET A 188 -15.44 -4.68 17.98
C MET A 188 -16.65 -4.94 18.89
N PRO A 189 -17.76 -5.45 18.33
CA PRO A 189 -18.88 -5.92 19.14
C PRO A 189 -18.51 -7.20 19.88
N ALA A 190 -18.97 -7.34 21.11
CA ALA A 190 -18.84 -8.55 21.91
C ALA A 190 -20.17 -8.93 22.54
N VAL A 191 -20.66 -10.13 22.20
CA VAL A 191 -21.90 -10.72 22.76
C VAL A 191 -21.60 -12.15 23.22
N VAL A 192 -20.54 -12.53 23.61
CA VAL A 192 -19.91 -13.76 24.13
C VAL A 192 -18.45 -13.77 23.71
N ILE A 193 -18.18 -13.56 22.41
CA ILE A 193 -16.83 -13.49 21.84
C ILE A 193 -16.70 -12.12 21.16
N PRO A 194 -15.63 -11.34 21.40
CA PRO A 194 -15.35 -10.13 20.64
C PRO A 194 -14.99 -10.47 19.21
N ILE A 195 -15.65 -9.82 18.25
CA ILE A 195 -15.42 -10.03 16.81
C ILE A 195 -14.96 -8.68 16.22
N PRO A 196 -13.69 -8.53 15.85
CA PRO A 196 -13.23 -7.28 15.21
C PRO A 196 -13.73 -7.20 13.76
N ILE A 197 -14.32 -6.06 13.43
CA ILE A 197 -14.69 -5.65 12.07
C ILE A 197 -13.77 -4.49 11.72
N ILE A 198 -12.75 -4.78 10.92
CA ILE A 198 -11.68 -3.84 10.60
C ILE A 198 -12.00 -3.14 9.28
N ALA A 199 -11.93 -1.81 9.26
CA ALA A 199 -12.03 -1.03 8.03
C ALA A 199 -10.79 -1.28 7.14
N PRO A 200 -10.96 -1.68 5.87
CA PRO A 200 -9.85 -2.04 4.97
C PRO A 200 -9.17 -0.79 4.36
N VAL A 201 -8.76 0.17 5.19
CA VAL A 201 -8.21 1.46 4.71
C VAL A 201 -6.91 1.29 3.92
N GLN A 202 -6.03 0.40 4.35
CA GLN A 202 -4.78 0.11 3.65
C GLN A 202 -5.04 -0.47 2.25
N GLY A 203 -5.96 -1.44 2.14
CA GLY A 203 -6.35 -2.02 0.85
C GLY A 203 -6.97 -0.97 -0.08
N THR A 204 -7.83 -0.10 0.46
CA THR A 204 -8.43 0.99 -0.32
C THR A 204 -7.38 2.00 -0.81
N ALA A 205 -6.41 2.36 0.03
CA ALA A 205 -5.29 3.22 -0.36
C ALA A 205 -4.40 2.56 -1.44
N CYS A 206 -4.14 1.25 -1.29
CA CYS A 206 -3.40 0.47 -2.28
C CYS A 206 -4.10 0.44 -3.64
N GLU A 207 -5.40 0.15 -3.67
CA GLU A 207 -6.19 0.14 -4.91
C GLU A 207 -6.14 1.51 -5.60
N GLY A 208 -6.32 2.59 -4.84
CA GLY A 208 -6.26 3.95 -5.36
C GLY A 208 -4.90 4.29 -5.97
N LEU A 209 -3.81 4.05 -5.24
CA LEU A 209 -2.46 4.31 -5.69
C LEU A 209 -2.07 3.42 -6.87
N GLY A 210 -2.38 2.12 -6.79
CA GLY A 210 -2.09 1.15 -7.86
C GLY A 210 -2.79 1.50 -9.16
N GLN A 211 -4.04 1.96 -9.10
CA GLN A 211 -4.81 2.40 -10.26
C GLN A 211 -4.18 3.61 -10.96
N GLN A 212 -3.71 4.60 -10.18
CA GLN A 212 -3.07 5.78 -10.74
C GLN A 212 -1.70 5.48 -11.34
N LEU A 213 -0.89 4.68 -10.65
CA LEU A 213 0.40 4.24 -11.20
C LEU A 213 0.21 3.46 -12.50
N LEU A 214 -0.79 2.57 -12.54
CA LEU A 214 -1.13 1.84 -13.77
C LEU A 214 -1.54 2.80 -14.89
N GLN A 215 -2.36 3.81 -14.58
CA GLN A 215 -2.77 4.83 -15.54
C GLN A 215 -1.57 5.63 -16.03
N PHE A 216 -0.67 6.05 -15.15
CA PHE A 216 0.55 6.76 -15.49
C PHE A 216 1.40 5.97 -16.49
N PHE A 217 1.68 4.70 -16.20
CA PHE A 217 2.50 3.84 -17.06
C PHE A 217 1.81 3.40 -18.34
N SER A 218 0.47 3.42 -18.40
CA SER A 218 -0.30 3.05 -19.60
C SER A 218 -0.65 4.24 -20.49
N SER A 219 -0.36 5.47 -20.05
CA SER A 219 -0.63 6.67 -20.84
C SER A 219 0.43 6.83 -21.92
N GLU A 220 0.03 6.69 -23.17
CA GLU A 220 0.83 7.19 -24.30
C GLU A 220 0.67 8.73 -24.34
N TYR A 221 1.73 9.45 -24.02
CA TYR A 221 1.81 10.91 -24.21
C TYR A 221 2.40 11.25 -25.58
#